data_7e6c8ea1395132b094b2f5b1b521a926
#
_entry.id   7e6c8ea1395132b094b2f5b1b521a926
#
_cell.length_a   1.000
_cell.length_b   1.000
_cell.length_c   1.000
_cell.angle_alpha   90.00
_cell.angle_beta   90.00
_cell.angle_gamma   90.00
#
_symmetry.space_group_name_H-M   'P 1'
#
loop_
_entity.id
_entity.type
_entity.pdbx_description
1 polymer ?
#
loop_
_entity_poly.entity_id
_entity_poly.type
_entity_poly.pdbx_seq_one_letter_code
_entity_poly.pdbx_strand_id
1 'polypeptide(L)'
;MARISFDRRIQFLRAQMIDDGFQSRPGDYTPFGSRLWAAKSEISDGEKFSAGTIVPNLQSRFTVRWSRLSASIEHTDRIEAEGRVYAIVGIKEVGRRAAREFTTALVAP
;
A
#
# COMPACT_ATOMS: atom_id res chain seq x y z
N MET A 1 8.15 20.76 13.33
CA MET A 1 7.24 19.75 12.77
C MET A 1 7.73 19.34 11.40
N ALA A 2 7.93 18.05 11.19
CA ALA A 2 8.41 17.56 9.91
C ALA A 2 7.33 17.76 8.84
N ARG A 3 7.75 18.29 7.71
CA ARG A 3 6.85 18.48 6.58
C ARG A 3 6.77 17.17 5.79
N ILE A 4 5.57 16.72 5.46
CA ILE A 4 5.39 15.53 4.63
C ILE A 4 5.68 15.91 3.18
N SER A 5 6.61 15.17 2.57
CA SER A 5 6.96 15.40 1.16
C SER A 5 6.36 14.30 0.30
N PHE A 6 5.44 14.69 -0.59
CA PHE A 6 4.81 13.77 -1.55
C PHE A 6 5.69 13.73 -2.81
N ASP A 7 6.83 13.07 -2.68
CA ASP A 7 7.88 13.07 -3.71
C ASP A 7 8.17 11.70 -4.34
N ARG A 8 7.35 10.69 -4.01
CA ARG A 8 7.50 9.35 -4.57
C ARG A 8 6.32 9.05 -5.48
N ARG A 9 6.59 8.61 -6.70
CA ARG A 9 5.51 8.17 -7.60
C ARG A 9 5.20 6.72 -7.32
N ILE A 10 3.93 6.43 -7.08
CA ILE A 10 3.47 5.06 -6.85
C ILE A 10 2.35 4.72 -7.81
N GLN A 11 2.16 3.43 -8.02
CA GLN A 11 1.08 2.87 -8.83
C GLN A 11 0.35 1.83 -7.99
N PHE A 12 -0.94 2.01 -7.81
CA PHE A 12 -1.75 0.96 -7.20
C PHE A 12 -1.97 -0.16 -8.21
N LEU A 13 -2.00 -1.38 -7.70
CA LEU A 13 -2.23 -2.58 -8.50
C LEU A 13 -3.40 -3.34 -7.92
N ARG A 14 -4.25 -3.86 -8.79
CA ARG A 14 -5.40 -4.66 -8.37
C ARG A 14 -5.43 -5.94 -9.17
N ALA A 15 -5.68 -7.07 -8.47
CA ALA A 15 -5.83 -8.35 -9.12
C ALA A 15 -7.25 -8.50 -9.64
N GLN A 16 -7.40 -9.06 -10.83
CA GLN A 16 -8.70 -9.49 -11.31
C GLN A 16 -9.02 -10.82 -10.65
N MET A 17 -10.24 -10.95 -10.15
CA MET A 17 -10.68 -12.24 -9.61
C MET A 17 -11.06 -13.16 -10.77
N ILE A 18 -10.45 -14.33 -10.77
CA ILE A 18 -10.73 -15.35 -11.77
C ILE A 18 -11.67 -16.37 -11.14
N ASP A 19 -12.84 -16.54 -11.77
CA ASP A 19 -13.82 -17.52 -11.33
C ASP A 19 -13.82 -18.67 -12.34
N ASP A 20 -13.42 -19.85 -11.91
CA ASP A 20 -13.34 -21.04 -12.75
C ASP A 20 -14.57 -21.96 -12.59
N GLY A 21 -15.62 -21.46 -11.94
CA GLY A 21 -16.84 -22.23 -11.69
C GLY A 21 -16.83 -22.99 -10.37
N PHE A 22 -15.67 -23.14 -9.75
CA PHE A 22 -15.52 -23.85 -8.48
C PHE A 22 -15.04 -22.96 -7.36
N GLN A 23 -14.15 -22.01 -7.68
CA GLN A 23 -13.62 -21.07 -6.72
C GLN A 23 -13.17 -19.82 -7.43
N SER A 24 -13.19 -18.71 -6.70
CA SER A 24 -12.60 -17.47 -7.17
C SER A 24 -11.18 -17.38 -6.63
N ARG A 25 -10.25 -16.95 -7.47
CA ARG A 25 -8.86 -16.75 -7.07
C ARG A 25 -8.33 -15.47 -7.68
N PRO A 26 -7.35 -14.83 -7.03
CA PRO A 26 -6.74 -13.64 -7.63
C PRO A 26 -5.95 -14.03 -8.88
N GLY A 27 -6.14 -13.25 -9.93
CA GLY A 27 -5.34 -13.35 -11.14
C GLY A 27 -4.13 -12.44 -11.04
N ASP A 28 -3.63 -12.01 -12.19
CA ASP A 28 -2.49 -11.10 -12.24
C ASP A 28 -2.86 -9.72 -11.73
N TYR A 29 -1.91 -9.08 -11.07
CA TYR A 29 -2.06 -7.70 -10.64
C TYR A 29 -1.77 -6.77 -11.80
N THR A 30 -2.70 -5.86 -12.05
CA THR A 30 -2.58 -4.88 -13.14
C THR A 30 -2.73 -3.48 -12.58
N PRO A 31 -2.19 -2.46 -13.27
CA PRO A 31 -2.34 -1.09 -12.80
C PRO A 31 -3.80 -0.71 -12.56
N PHE A 32 -4.06 -0.09 -11.43
CA PHE A 32 -5.38 0.36 -11.04
C PHE A 32 -5.35 1.86 -10.82
N GLY A 33 -5.97 2.60 -11.71
CA GLY A 33 -5.97 4.05 -11.67
C GLY A 33 -4.65 4.64 -12.15
N SER A 34 -4.51 5.94 -12.00
CA SER A 34 -3.31 6.65 -12.39
C SER A 34 -2.22 6.56 -11.33
N ARG A 35 -1.00 6.88 -11.71
CA ARG A 35 0.09 7.02 -10.73
C ARG A 35 -0.21 8.22 -9.83
N LEU A 36 0.17 8.09 -8.57
CA LEU A 36 -0.03 9.14 -7.58
C LEU A 36 1.29 9.51 -6.93
N TRP A 37 1.34 10.73 -6.43
CA TRP A 37 2.44 11.16 -5.59
C TRP A 37 2.17 10.71 -4.15
N ALA A 38 3.18 10.16 -3.51
CA ALA A 38 3.09 9.65 -2.15
C ALA A 38 4.29 10.13 -1.33
N ALA A 39 4.07 10.21 -0.03
CA ALA A 39 5.16 10.34 0.92
C ALA A 39 5.52 8.94 1.41
N LYS A 40 6.80 8.65 1.49
CA LYS A 40 7.29 7.35 1.93
C LYS A 40 8.05 7.53 3.24
N SER A 41 7.76 6.68 4.21
CA SER A 41 8.56 6.60 5.44
C SER A 41 8.92 5.15 5.72
N GLU A 42 10.14 4.94 6.20
CA GLU A 42 10.60 3.61 6.56
C GLU A 42 10.05 3.21 7.94
N ILE A 43 9.75 1.95 8.10
CA ILE A 43 9.30 1.42 9.39
C ILE A 43 10.54 0.96 10.17
N SER A 44 10.68 1.45 11.39
CA SER A 44 11.84 1.12 12.22
C SER A 44 11.78 -0.32 12.71
N ASP A 45 12.95 -0.87 13.04
CA ASP A 45 13.03 -2.22 13.60
C ASP A 45 12.29 -2.34 14.93
N GLY A 46 12.39 -1.32 15.77
CA GLY A 46 11.65 -1.30 17.04
C GLY A 46 10.14 -1.35 16.82
N GLU A 47 9.65 -0.65 15.80
CA GLU A 47 8.24 -0.65 15.47
C GLU A 47 7.77 -2.02 14.96
N LYS A 48 8.63 -2.72 14.22
CA LYS A 48 8.32 -4.08 13.76
C LYS A 48 8.13 -5.07 14.92
N PHE A 49 8.86 -4.86 16.01
CA PHE A 49 8.78 -5.72 17.20
C PHE A 49 7.68 -5.31 18.17
N SER A 50 7.36 -4.01 18.24
CA SER A 50 6.45 -3.50 19.26
C SER A 50 4.99 -3.92 19.05
N ALA A 51 4.66 -4.43 17.88
CA ALA A 51 3.30 -4.92 17.60
C ALA A 51 3.02 -6.30 18.19
N GLY A 52 3.95 -6.88 18.94
CA GLY A 52 3.78 -8.21 19.54
C GLY A 52 3.88 -9.36 18.55
N THR A 53 3.98 -9.05 17.28
CA THR A 53 4.11 -10.04 16.20
C THR A 53 5.18 -9.56 15.25
N ILE A 54 6.12 -10.44 14.92
CA ILE A 54 7.11 -10.13 13.90
C ILE A 54 6.44 -10.27 12.54
N VAL A 55 6.40 -9.20 11.80
CA VAL A 55 5.93 -9.22 10.41
C VAL A 55 7.15 -9.15 9.51
N PRO A 56 7.58 -10.29 8.94
CA PRO A 56 8.71 -10.28 8.03
C PRO A 56 8.42 -9.36 6.84
N ASN A 57 9.45 -8.71 6.34
CA ASN A 57 9.36 -7.84 5.16
C ASN A 57 8.53 -6.58 5.34
N LEU A 58 8.13 -6.26 6.57
CA LEU A 58 7.49 -4.97 6.82
C LEU A 58 8.49 -3.87 6.52
N GLN A 59 8.19 -3.00 5.57
CA GLN A 59 9.17 -2.09 4.99
C GLN A 59 8.83 -0.62 5.18
N SER A 60 7.68 -0.20 4.69
CA SER A 60 7.44 1.22 4.49
C SER A 60 5.98 1.58 4.70
N ARG A 61 5.76 2.86 4.99
CA ARG A 61 4.43 3.45 4.93
C ARG A 61 4.40 4.42 3.77
N PHE A 62 3.34 4.34 2.99
CA PHE A 62 3.08 5.27 1.90
C PHE A 62 1.85 6.08 2.26
N THR A 63 1.98 7.39 2.19
CA THR A 63 0.85 8.29 2.45
C THR A 63 0.52 9.03 1.16
N VAL A 64 -0.74 8.97 0.75
CA VAL A 64 -1.23 9.68 -0.43
C VAL A 64 -2.34 10.63 -0.01
N ARG A 65 -2.52 11.70 -0.76
CA ARG A 65 -3.63 12.61 -0.52
C ARG A 65 -4.94 11.89 -0.75
N TRP A 66 -5.94 12.25 0.02
CA TRP A 66 -7.26 11.65 -0.13
C TRP A 66 -7.81 12.00 -1.52
N SER A 67 -8.32 10.98 -2.20
CA SER A 67 -8.99 11.11 -3.49
C SER A 67 -9.95 9.94 -3.62
N ARG A 68 -10.81 10.00 -4.63
CA ARG A 68 -11.70 8.87 -4.88
C ARG A 68 -10.91 7.60 -5.16
N LEU A 69 -9.80 7.73 -5.87
CA LEU A 69 -8.94 6.58 -6.15
C LEU A 69 -8.32 6.05 -4.86
N SER A 70 -7.68 6.89 -4.06
CA SER A 70 -7.04 6.43 -2.83
C SER A 70 -8.05 5.88 -1.83
N ALA A 71 -9.26 6.43 -1.81
CA ALA A 71 -10.32 5.95 -0.93
C ALA A 71 -10.86 4.58 -1.34
N SER A 72 -10.70 4.19 -2.60
CA SER A 72 -11.18 2.92 -3.12
C SER A 72 -10.19 1.77 -2.93
N ILE A 73 -8.98 2.05 -2.46
CA ILE A 73 -7.94 1.03 -2.30
C ILE A 73 -8.27 0.12 -1.12
N GLU A 74 -8.10 -1.16 -1.34
CA GLU A 74 -8.43 -2.21 -0.37
C GLU A 74 -7.17 -2.95 0.07
N HIS A 75 -7.27 -3.73 1.14
CA HIS A 75 -6.15 -4.51 1.68
C HIS A 75 -5.63 -5.55 0.69
N THR A 76 -6.44 -5.98 -0.26
CA THR A 76 -6.05 -6.95 -1.27
C THR A 76 -5.28 -6.32 -2.43
N ASP A 77 -5.26 -4.99 -2.51
CA ASP A 77 -4.51 -4.29 -3.53
C ASP A 77 -3.02 -4.23 -3.17
N ARG A 78 -2.20 -3.83 -4.13
CA ARG A 78 -0.76 -3.70 -3.94
C ARG A 78 -0.30 -2.33 -4.41
N ILE A 79 0.92 -1.98 -4.01
CA ILE A 79 1.57 -0.73 -4.42
C ILE A 79 2.87 -1.08 -5.14
N GLU A 80 3.07 -0.50 -6.33
CA GLU A 80 4.35 -0.55 -7.01
C GLU A 80 5.04 0.80 -6.83
N ALA A 81 6.25 0.76 -6.34
CA ALA A 81 7.05 1.96 -6.11
C ALA A 81 8.52 1.62 -6.25
N GLU A 82 9.26 2.46 -6.96
CA GLU A 82 10.72 2.32 -7.09
C GLU A 82 11.15 0.95 -7.59
N GLY A 83 10.39 0.35 -8.50
CA GLY A 83 10.70 -0.96 -9.06
C GLY A 83 10.38 -2.13 -8.14
N ARG A 84 9.69 -1.89 -7.03
CA ARG A 84 9.32 -2.93 -6.08
C ARG A 84 7.82 -2.99 -5.91
N VAL A 85 7.34 -4.16 -5.51
CA VAL A 85 5.91 -4.36 -5.25
C VAL A 85 5.71 -4.62 -3.76
N TYR A 86 4.74 -3.92 -3.20
CA TYR A 86 4.43 -3.99 -1.77
C TYR A 86 2.99 -4.47 -1.58
N ALA A 87 2.80 -5.40 -0.64
CA ALA A 87 1.47 -5.80 -0.20
C ALA A 87 0.99 -4.83 0.88
N ILE A 88 -0.28 -4.50 0.87
CA ILE A 88 -0.87 -3.61 1.86
C ILE A 88 -1.28 -4.43 3.08
N VAL A 89 -0.71 -4.12 4.24
CA VAL A 89 -1.05 -4.82 5.50
C VAL A 89 -1.88 -3.96 6.43
N GLY A 90 -1.96 -2.66 6.19
CA GLY A 90 -2.80 -1.78 6.99
C GLY A 90 -3.17 -0.53 6.21
N ILE A 91 -4.36 -0.01 6.47
CA ILE A 91 -4.86 1.22 5.86
C ILE A 91 -5.37 2.11 6.98
N LYS A 92 -4.95 3.35 6.99
CA LYS A 92 -5.35 4.33 7.99
C LYS A 92 -5.71 5.64 7.31
N GLU A 93 -6.84 6.21 7.68
CA GLU A 93 -7.19 7.54 7.23
C GLU A 93 -6.51 8.58 8.12
N VAL A 94 -5.83 9.53 7.52
CA VAL A 94 -5.14 10.60 8.23
C VAL A 94 -5.97 11.86 8.13
N GLY A 95 -6.36 12.39 9.30
CA GLY A 95 -7.21 13.56 9.34
C GLY A 95 -8.60 13.25 8.75
N ARG A 96 -9.32 14.30 8.43
CA ARG A 96 -10.67 14.16 7.87
C ARG A 96 -10.57 14.27 6.36
N ARG A 97 -10.43 13.13 5.69
CA ARG A 97 -10.25 13.06 4.24
C ARG A 97 -9.05 13.88 3.76
N ALA A 98 -8.01 13.97 4.60
CA ALA A 98 -6.80 14.68 4.21
C ALA A 98 -5.86 13.76 3.45
N ALA A 99 -5.65 12.55 3.97
CA ALA A 99 -4.72 11.60 3.38
C ALA A 99 -5.09 10.18 3.79
N ARG A 100 -4.50 9.20 3.11
CA ARG A 100 -4.58 7.78 3.49
C ARG A 100 -3.17 7.24 3.61
N GLU A 101 -2.92 6.53 4.70
CA GLU A 101 -1.63 5.93 4.97
C GLU A 101 -1.72 4.42 4.81
N PHE A 102 -0.81 3.86 4.03
CA PHE A 102 -0.75 2.43 3.76
C PHE A 102 0.51 1.86 4.37
N THR A 103 0.35 0.96 5.34
CA THR A 103 1.46 0.21 5.91
C THR A 103 1.70 -1.00 5.03
N THR A 104 2.92 -1.22 4.60
CA THR A 104 3.21 -2.19 3.56
C THR A 104 4.33 -3.15 3.93
N ALA A 105 4.27 -4.33 3.34
CA ALA A 105 5.33 -5.32 3.42
C ALA A 105 5.80 -5.64 2.00
N LEU A 106 7.12 -5.82 1.84
CA LEU A 106 7.69 -6.14 0.54
C LEU A 106 7.22 -7.51 0.07
N VAL A 107 6.72 -7.56 -1.15
CA VAL A 107 6.40 -8.83 -1.80
C VAL A 107 7.71 -9.40 -2.33
N ALA A 108 7.90 -10.70 -2.19
CA ALA A 108 9.10 -11.35 -2.68
C ALA A 108 9.29 -11.03 -4.17
N PRO A 109 10.52 -10.68 -4.59
CA PRO A 109 10.77 -10.32 -5.98
C PRO A 109 10.59 -11.48 -6.94
#